data_7094555925f58153bbde377a19600c09
#
_entry.id   7094555925f58153bbde377a19600c09
#
_cell.length_a   1.000
_cell.length_b   1.000
_cell.length_c   1.000
_cell.angle_alpha   90.00
_cell.angle_beta   90.00
_cell.angle_gamma   90.00
#
_symmetry.space_group_name_H-M   'P 1'
#
loop_
_entity.id
_entity.type
_entity.pdbx_description
1 polymer ?
#
loop_
_entity_poly.entity_id
_entity_poly.type
_entity_poly.pdbx_seq_one_letter_code
_entity_poly.pdbx_strand_id
1 'polypeptide(L)'
;MTDTSKIGEKAESPLAFSLPLLFCPLLVLGWIYGGVMLILAPIFGYVIISIIDLFIGENKKDQILNSENINNYKIILFAWPFIQFFLLFGSIVVICFFDHLSVLEAIILMLVQGMISGAVGITFAHELMHQKTKFERFLSDLLMGMA
;
A
#
# COMPACT_ATOMS: atom_id res chain seq x y z
N MET A 1 28.63 26.25 -28.17
CA MET A 1 27.30 26.82 -27.98
C MET A 1 26.40 25.67 -27.54
N THR A 2 26.29 25.49 -26.26
CA THR A 2 25.53 24.41 -25.62
C THR A 2 24.22 25.01 -25.11
N ASP A 3 23.16 24.79 -25.84
CA ASP A 3 21.81 25.17 -25.45
C ASP A 3 21.30 24.11 -24.48
N THR A 4 21.45 24.38 -23.19
CA THR A 4 20.82 23.62 -22.13
C THR A 4 19.46 24.22 -21.86
N SER A 5 18.47 23.90 -22.69
CA SER A 5 17.07 24.10 -22.34
C SER A 5 16.76 23.21 -21.14
N LYS A 6 16.81 23.79 -19.94
CA LYS A 6 16.27 23.22 -18.71
C LYS A 6 14.76 23.03 -18.88
N ILE A 7 14.38 21.88 -19.41
CA ILE A 7 13.00 21.41 -19.34
C ILE A 7 12.76 21.14 -17.86
N GLY A 8 11.87 21.92 -17.25
CA GLY A 8 11.52 21.76 -15.86
C GLY A 8 10.96 20.35 -15.62
N GLU A 9 11.79 19.49 -15.07
CA GLU A 9 11.40 18.18 -14.60
C GLU A 9 10.45 18.38 -13.41
N LYS A 10 9.19 18.06 -13.64
CA LYS A 10 8.19 18.02 -12.58
C LYS A 10 8.50 16.80 -11.71
N ALA A 11 9.07 17.01 -10.51
CA ALA A 11 9.31 15.96 -9.54
C ALA A 11 7.98 15.24 -9.25
N GLU A 12 7.98 13.90 -9.24
CA GLU A 12 6.81 13.14 -8.81
C GLU A 12 6.43 13.54 -7.39
N SER A 13 5.14 13.77 -7.22
CA SER A 13 4.58 14.04 -5.91
C SER A 13 4.70 12.76 -5.05
N PRO A 14 5.26 12.82 -3.83
CA PRO A 14 5.28 11.70 -2.91
C PRO A 14 3.87 11.22 -2.52
N LEU A 15 2.83 11.98 -2.89
CA LEU A 15 1.43 11.65 -2.69
C LEU A 15 1.01 10.35 -3.39
N ALA A 16 1.46 10.09 -4.62
CA ALA A 16 1.10 8.85 -5.32
C ALA A 16 1.58 7.61 -4.56
N PHE A 17 2.77 7.69 -3.97
CA PHE A 17 3.37 6.61 -3.20
C PHE A 17 2.72 6.42 -1.82
N SER A 18 2.05 7.43 -1.29
CA SER A 18 1.31 7.35 -0.02
C SER A 18 -0.12 6.83 -0.17
N LEU A 19 -0.66 6.70 -1.39
CA LEU A 19 -2.02 6.18 -1.63
C LEU A 19 -2.28 4.82 -0.94
N PRO A 20 -1.35 3.84 -0.91
CA PRO A 20 -1.55 2.60 -0.18
C PRO A 20 -1.86 2.77 1.31
N LEU A 21 -1.41 3.85 1.95
CA LEU A 21 -1.72 4.11 3.35
C LEU A 21 -3.21 4.34 3.60
N LEU A 22 -3.99 4.71 2.58
CA LEU A 22 -5.44 4.87 2.69
C LEU A 22 -6.17 3.53 2.91
N PHE A 23 -5.56 2.39 2.57
CA PHE A 23 -6.13 1.10 2.91
C PHE A 23 -6.24 0.88 4.43
N CYS A 24 -5.34 1.48 5.23
CA CYS A 24 -5.35 1.32 6.68
C CYS A 24 -6.65 1.82 7.31
N PRO A 25 -7.05 3.10 7.16
CA PRO A 25 -8.30 3.59 7.73
C PRO A 25 -9.54 2.89 7.13
N LEU A 26 -9.51 2.52 5.83
CA LEU A 26 -10.63 1.82 5.21
C LEU A 26 -10.84 0.42 5.80
N LEU A 27 -9.76 -0.32 6.05
CA LEU A 27 -9.84 -1.63 6.69
C LEU A 27 -10.28 -1.53 8.15
N VAL A 28 -9.76 -0.55 8.89
CA VAL A 28 -10.14 -0.30 10.30
C VAL A 28 -11.64 0.07 10.40
N LEU A 29 -12.17 0.83 9.46
CA LEU A 29 -13.61 1.07 9.37
C LEU A 29 -14.39 -0.24 9.17
N GLY A 30 -13.89 -1.14 8.33
CA GLY A 30 -14.43 -2.49 8.17
C GLY A 30 -14.40 -3.30 9.47
N TRP A 31 -13.32 -3.20 10.27
CA TRP A 31 -13.25 -3.87 11.58
C TRP A 31 -14.31 -3.39 12.56
N ILE A 32 -14.56 -2.07 12.59
CA ILE A 32 -15.45 -1.45 13.60
C ILE A 32 -16.92 -1.64 13.24
N TYR A 33 -17.26 -1.44 11.97
CA TYR A 33 -18.65 -1.36 11.54
C TYR A 33 -19.16 -2.59 10.78
N GLY A 34 -18.26 -3.41 10.23
CA GLY A 34 -18.66 -4.53 9.38
C GLY A 34 -19.44 -4.11 8.15
N GLY A 35 -20.29 -4.98 7.62
CA GLY A 35 -21.26 -4.70 6.56
C GLY A 35 -20.65 -4.06 5.32
N VAL A 36 -21.29 -3.00 4.84
CA VAL A 36 -20.87 -2.27 3.63
C VAL A 36 -19.48 -1.64 3.76
N MET A 37 -19.00 -1.35 4.98
CA MET A 37 -17.69 -0.73 5.20
C MET A 37 -16.54 -1.66 4.79
N LEU A 38 -16.75 -2.98 4.81
CA LEU A 38 -15.77 -3.96 4.33
C LEU A 38 -15.47 -3.82 2.83
N ILE A 39 -16.42 -3.30 2.05
CA ILE A 39 -16.30 -3.16 0.60
C ILE A 39 -15.55 -1.86 0.21
N LEU A 40 -15.36 -0.93 1.13
CA LEU A 40 -14.71 0.35 0.82
C LEU A 40 -13.27 0.18 0.33
N ALA A 41 -12.49 -0.71 0.94
CA ALA A 41 -11.10 -0.96 0.52
C ALA A 41 -11.01 -1.57 -0.90
N PRO A 42 -11.77 -2.60 -1.28
CA PRO A 42 -11.85 -3.06 -2.67
C PRO A 42 -12.30 -1.99 -3.66
N ILE A 43 -13.33 -1.20 -3.33
CA ILE A 43 -13.78 -0.09 -4.19
C ILE A 43 -12.65 0.92 -4.39
N PHE A 44 -11.97 1.31 -3.33
CA PHE A 44 -10.84 2.22 -3.42
C PHE A 44 -9.73 1.66 -4.31
N GLY A 45 -9.30 0.41 -4.08
CA GLY A 45 -8.19 -0.20 -4.80
C GLY A 45 -8.49 -0.45 -6.28
N TYR A 46 -9.64 -1.05 -6.60
CA TYR A 46 -9.94 -1.46 -7.97
C TYR A 46 -10.67 -0.40 -8.79
N VAL A 47 -11.51 0.42 -8.16
CA VAL A 47 -12.31 1.41 -8.89
C VAL A 47 -11.65 2.78 -8.88
N ILE A 48 -11.36 3.31 -7.69
CA ILE A 48 -10.87 4.69 -7.57
C ILE A 48 -9.46 4.82 -8.13
N ILE A 49 -8.54 3.90 -7.78
CA ILE A 49 -7.16 3.93 -8.31
C ILE A 49 -7.18 3.74 -9.83
N SER A 50 -7.98 2.79 -10.36
CA SER A 50 -8.06 2.58 -11.81
C SER A 50 -8.64 3.78 -12.56
N ILE A 51 -9.59 4.49 -11.97
CA ILE A 51 -10.12 5.74 -12.55
C ILE A 51 -9.03 6.82 -12.54
N ILE A 52 -8.28 6.95 -11.44
CA ILE A 52 -7.18 7.91 -11.34
C ILE A 52 -6.12 7.62 -12.40
N ASP A 53 -5.73 6.37 -12.59
CA ASP A 53 -4.76 5.97 -13.62
C ASP A 53 -5.25 6.27 -15.03
N LEU A 54 -6.55 6.09 -15.30
CA LEU A 54 -7.15 6.42 -16.60
C LEU A 54 -7.05 7.92 -16.92
N PHE A 55 -7.19 8.80 -15.92
CA PHE A 55 -7.14 10.25 -16.11
C PHE A 55 -5.72 10.83 -16.10
N ILE A 56 -4.81 10.26 -15.30
CA ILE A 56 -3.42 10.73 -15.18
C ILE A 56 -2.58 10.25 -16.35
N GLY A 57 -2.91 9.08 -16.92
CA GLY A 57 -2.17 8.45 -18.01
C GLY A 57 -0.80 7.93 -17.58
N GLU A 58 -0.20 7.13 -18.45
CA GLU A 58 1.12 6.54 -18.24
C GLU A 58 2.23 7.58 -18.45
N ASN A 59 2.87 8.01 -17.38
CA ASN A 59 4.04 8.90 -17.47
C ASN A 59 5.27 8.08 -17.87
N LYS A 60 5.54 8.00 -19.20
CA LYS A 60 6.67 7.24 -19.79
C LYS A 60 8.04 7.91 -19.65
N LYS A 61 8.17 8.97 -18.86
CA LYS A 61 9.46 9.64 -18.65
C LYS A 61 10.17 9.01 -17.46
N ASP A 62 11.39 8.51 -17.70
CA ASP A 62 12.32 8.12 -16.66
C ASP A 62 12.48 9.27 -15.66
N GLN A 63 12.00 9.06 -14.44
CA GLN A 63 11.92 10.11 -13.44
C GLN A 63 13.21 10.13 -12.63
N ILE A 64 13.91 11.24 -12.68
CA ILE A 64 15.05 11.52 -11.80
C ILE A 64 14.47 11.89 -10.42
N LEU A 65 14.53 10.96 -9.49
CA LEU A 65 14.13 11.19 -8.10
C LEU A 65 15.08 12.18 -7.44
N ASN A 66 14.56 13.31 -6.97
CA ASN A 66 15.32 14.22 -6.12
C ASN A 66 15.60 13.57 -4.75
N SER A 67 16.75 13.89 -4.15
CA SER A 67 17.21 13.29 -2.90
C SER A 67 16.23 13.39 -1.71
N GLU A 68 15.44 14.45 -1.65
CA GLU A 68 14.38 14.62 -0.63
C GLU A 68 13.20 13.64 -0.84
N ASN A 69 12.81 13.40 -2.07
CA ASN A 69 11.73 12.45 -2.39
C ASN A 69 12.14 11.01 -2.10
N ILE A 70 13.43 10.68 -2.25
CA ILE A 70 13.96 9.35 -1.92
C ILE A 70 13.81 9.02 -0.43
N ASN A 71 14.02 9.98 0.46
CA ASN A 71 13.89 9.76 1.89
C ASN A 71 12.43 9.51 2.31
N ASN A 72 11.48 10.28 1.78
CA ASN A 72 10.06 10.10 2.05
C ASN A 72 9.54 8.76 1.53
N TYR A 73 9.99 8.35 0.35
CA TYR A 73 9.72 7.04 -0.23
C TYR A 73 10.20 5.91 0.68
N LYS A 74 11.46 6.00 1.15
CA LYS A 74 12.02 4.98 2.05
C LYS A 74 11.27 4.86 3.37
N ILE A 75 10.82 5.97 3.95
CA ILE A 75 10.05 5.95 5.20
C ILE A 75 8.77 5.12 5.04
N ILE A 76 8.01 5.32 3.98
CA ILE A 76 6.78 4.56 3.70
C ILE A 76 7.11 3.09 3.46
N LEU A 77 8.14 2.82 2.67
CA LEU A 77 8.60 1.47 2.35
C LEU A 77 9.00 0.69 3.62
N PHE A 78 9.69 1.33 4.57
CA PHE A 78 10.08 0.73 5.85
C PHE A 78 8.92 0.61 6.85
N ALA A 79 7.96 1.53 6.80
CA ALA A 79 6.81 1.50 7.70
C ALA A 79 5.81 0.40 7.32
N TRP A 80 5.69 0.08 6.01
CA TRP A 80 4.65 -0.82 5.52
C TRP A 80 4.68 -2.22 6.14
N PRO A 81 5.82 -2.91 6.34
CA PRO A 81 5.84 -4.23 7.01
C PRO A 81 5.19 -4.22 8.38
N PHE A 82 5.40 -3.16 9.17
CA PHE A 82 4.79 -3.02 10.49
C PHE A 82 3.29 -2.72 10.40
N ILE A 83 2.91 -1.88 9.44
CA ILE A 83 1.49 -1.58 9.15
C ILE A 83 0.78 -2.86 8.72
N GLN A 84 1.36 -3.61 7.79
CA GLN A 84 0.78 -4.87 7.31
C GLN A 84 0.65 -5.91 8.43
N PHE A 85 1.66 -6.02 9.29
CA PHE A 85 1.59 -6.86 10.48
C PHE A 85 0.41 -6.47 11.37
N PHE A 86 0.26 -5.19 11.68
CA PHE A 86 -0.85 -4.67 12.47
C PHE A 86 -2.21 -4.95 11.80
N LEU A 87 -2.34 -4.73 10.50
CA LEU A 87 -3.58 -4.96 9.78
C LEU A 87 -3.96 -6.44 9.74
N LEU A 88 -2.98 -7.33 9.50
CA LEU A 88 -3.21 -8.78 9.44
C LEU A 88 -3.62 -9.32 10.81
N PHE A 89 -2.79 -9.09 11.83
CA PHE A 89 -3.08 -9.60 13.17
C PHE A 89 -4.28 -8.90 13.82
N GLY A 90 -4.48 -7.62 13.53
CA GLY A 90 -5.69 -6.90 13.95
C GLY A 90 -6.95 -7.50 13.35
N SER A 91 -6.96 -7.87 12.07
CA SER A 91 -8.09 -8.57 11.44
C SER A 91 -8.38 -9.91 12.13
N ILE A 92 -7.33 -10.69 12.44
CA ILE A 92 -7.47 -11.97 13.15
C ILE A 92 -8.05 -11.75 14.55
N VAL A 93 -7.54 -10.76 15.28
CA VAL A 93 -8.04 -10.43 16.63
C VAL A 93 -9.52 -10.01 16.57
N VAL A 94 -9.90 -9.17 15.61
CA VAL A 94 -11.29 -8.75 15.43
C VAL A 94 -12.21 -9.95 15.18
N ILE A 95 -11.81 -10.87 14.30
CA ILE A 95 -12.61 -12.06 13.97
C ILE A 95 -12.70 -13.01 15.17
N CYS A 96 -11.61 -13.19 15.92
CA CYS A 96 -11.56 -14.21 16.98
C CYS A 96 -12.15 -13.74 18.33
N PHE A 97 -12.10 -12.45 18.62
CA PHE A 97 -12.43 -11.93 19.95
C PHE A 97 -13.63 -10.97 19.98
N PHE A 98 -14.11 -10.51 18.81
CA PHE A 98 -15.23 -9.60 18.73
C PHE A 98 -16.40 -10.25 17.97
N ASP A 99 -17.49 -10.60 18.66
CA ASP A 99 -18.63 -11.33 18.10
C ASP A 99 -19.60 -10.45 17.28
N HIS A 100 -19.16 -9.30 16.78
CA HIS A 100 -20.03 -8.37 16.05
C HIS A 100 -20.06 -8.62 14.53
N LEU A 101 -19.10 -9.39 13.99
CA LEU A 101 -19.06 -9.76 12.58
C LEU A 101 -19.73 -11.12 12.37
N SER A 102 -20.62 -11.19 11.39
CA SER A 102 -21.14 -12.48 10.91
C SER A 102 -20.04 -13.30 10.24
N VAL A 103 -20.24 -14.60 10.10
CA VAL A 103 -19.28 -15.49 9.40
C VAL A 103 -18.98 -15.01 7.97
N LEU A 104 -19.97 -14.50 7.27
CA LEU A 104 -19.78 -13.96 5.92
C LEU A 104 -18.91 -12.71 5.93
N GLU A 105 -19.14 -11.79 6.88
CA GLU A 105 -18.33 -10.58 7.03
C GLU A 105 -16.89 -10.91 7.42
N ALA A 106 -16.68 -11.91 8.28
CA ALA A 106 -15.34 -12.40 8.61
C ALA A 106 -14.60 -12.94 7.37
N ILE A 107 -15.28 -13.72 6.53
CA ILE A 107 -14.72 -14.21 5.26
C ILE A 107 -14.37 -13.03 4.33
N ILE A 108 -15.28 -12.06 4.17
CA ILE A 108 -15.05 -10.87 3.36
C ILE A 108 -13.85 -10.08 3.90
N LEU A 109 -13.76 -9.89 5.22
CA LEU A 109 -12.64 -9.19 5.84
C LEU A 109 -11.30 -9.87 5.54
N MET A 110 -11.23 -11.20 5.62
CA MET A 110 -10.01 -11.95 5.29
C MET A 110 -9.66 -11.86 3.80
N LEU A 111 -10.65 -11.88 2.92
CA LEU A 111 -10.42 -11.69 1.47
C LEU A 111 -9.90 -10.27 1.17
N VAL A 112 -10.47 -9.25 1.80
CA VAL A 112 -10.02 -7.85 1.66
C VAL A 112 -8.60 -7.68 2.20
N GLN A 113 -8.30 -8.28 3.36
CA GLN A 113 -6.95 -8.30 3.92
C GLN A 113 -5.96 -8.97 2.97
N GLY A 114 -6.30 -10.13 2.41
CA GLY A 114 -5.49 -10.84 1.43
C GLY A 114 -5.25 -10.03 0.16
N MET A 115 -6.27 -9.30 -0.32
CA MET A 115 -6.15 -8.39 -1.46
C MET A 115 -5.14 -7.26 -1.17
N ILE A 116 -5.20 -6.63 -0.01
CA ILE A 116 -4.26 -5.56 0.39
C ILE A 116 -2.85 -6.13 0.52
N SER A 117 -2.70 -7.28 1.16
CA SER A 117 -1.41 -7.96 1.31
C SER A 117 -0.82 -8.35 -0.04
N GLY A 118 -1.62 -8.89 -0.94
CA GLY A 118 -1.19 -9.29 -2.28
C GLY A 118 -0.84 -8.10 -3.16
N ALA A 119 -1.69 -7.09 -3.22
CA ALA A 119 -1.46 -5.95 -4.11
C ALA A 119 -0.33 -5.03 -3.61
N VAL A 120 -0.38 -4.60 -2.36
CA VAL A 120 0.57 -3.63 -1.81
C VAL A 120 1.76 -4.33 -1.15
N GLY A 121 1.50 -5.38 -0.35
CA GLY A 121 2.54 -6.09 0.39
C GLY A 121 3.58 -6.71 -0.53
N ILE A 122 3.16 -7.42 -1.58
CA ILE A 122 4.10 -8.04 -2.54
C ILE A 122 4.90 -6.98 -3.30
N THR A 123 4.27 -5.88 -3.72
CA THR A 123 4.96 -4.79 -4.42
C THR A 123 6.06 -4.17 -3.55
N PHE A 124 5.76 -3.89 -2.29
CA PHE A 124 6.73 -3.31 -1.36
C PHE A 124 7.80 -4.33 -0.93
N ALA A 125 7.44 -5.61 -0.78
CA ALA A 125 8.41 -6.66 -0.54
C ALA A 125 9.41 -6.78 -1.68
N HIS A 126 8.92 -6.73 -2.93
CA HIS A 126 9.77 -6.77 -4.11
C HIS A 126 10.76 -5.60 -4.15
N GLU A 127 10.30 -4.39 -3.84
CA GLU A 127 11.16 -3.20 -3.78
C GLU A 127 12.22 -3.31 -2.66
N LEU A 128 11.83 -3.81 -1.48
CA LEU A 128 12.76 -4.05 -0.37
C LEU A 128 13.81 -5.11 -0.71
N MET A 129 13.46 -6.13 -1.48
CA MET A 129 14.38 -7.20 -1.88
C MET A 129 15.54 -6.67 -2.73
N HIS A 130 15.31 -5.63 -3.55
CA HIS A 130 16.32 -4.99 -4.38
C HIS A 130 17.25 -4.04 -3.61
N GLN A 131 16.95 -3.75 -2.36
CA GLN A 131 17.80 -2.90 -1.52
C GLN A 131 19.10 -3.60 -1.09
N LYS A 132 20.10 -2.82 -0.65
CA LYS A 132 21.47 -3.32 -0.43
C LYS A 132 21.70 -3.92 0.95
N THR A 133 20.91 -3.54 1.96
CA THR A 133 21.15 -3.94 3.35
C THR A 133 20.49 -5.27 3.71
N LYS A 134 21.09 -6.01 4.65
CA LYS A 134 20.51 -7.26 5.14
C LYS A 134 19.19 -7.03 5.88
N PHE A 135 19.03 -5.87 6.51
CA PHE A 135 17.82 -5.51 7.24
C PHE A 135 16.65 -5.29 6.27
N GLU A 136 16.87 -4.61 5.15
CA GLU A 136 15.87 -4.39 4.11
C GLU A 136 15.39 -5.72 3.52
N ARG A 137 16.30 -6.66 3.27
CA ARG A 137 15.95 -8.01 2.79
C ARG A 137 15.16 -8.80 3.85
N PHE A 138 15.54 -8.71 5.12
CA PHE A 138 14.75 -9.33 6.20
C PHE A 138 13.32 -8.79 6.27
N LEU A 139 13.13 -7.47 6.11
CA LEU A 139 11.79 -6.87 6.04
C LEU A 139 11.01 -7.34 4.80
N SER A 140 11.70 -7.54 3.66
CA SER A 140 11.10 -8.14 2.46
C SER A 140 10.60 -9.56 2.73
N ASP A 141 11.45 -10.41 3.33
CA ASP A 141 11.09 -11.79 3.65
C ASP A 141 9.91 -11.86 4.64
N LEU A 142 9.92 -10.96 5.65
CA LEU A 142 8.82 -10.84 6.61
C LEU A 142 7.51 -10.45 5.90
N LEU A 143 7.59 -9.49 4.99
CA LEU A 143 6.42 -8.98 4.26
C LEU A 143 5.87 -10.05 3.30
N MET A 144 6.74 -10.78 2.61
CA MET A 144 6.36 -11.92 1.77
C MET A 144 5.71 -13.06 2.56
N GLY A 145 6.14 -13.27 3.80
CA GLY A 145 5.53 -14.26 4.70
C GLY A 145 4.15 -13.88 5.20
N MET A 146 3.75 -12.61 5.08
CA MET A 146 2.43 -12.08 5.46
C MET A 146 1.50 -11.84 4.27
N ALA A 147 1.98 -11.99 3.04
CA ALA A 147 1.22 -11.85 1.81
C ALA A 147 0.72 -13.21 1.32
#